data_6138dd3fd17c4a152b55739689419e74
#
_entry.id   6138dd3fd17c4a152b55739689419e74
#
_cell.length_a   1.000
_cell.length_b   1.000
_cell.length_c   1.000
_cell.angle_alpha   90.00
_cell.angle_beta   90.00
_cell.angle_gamma   90.00
#
_symmetry.space_group_name_H-M   'P 1'
#
loop_
_entity.id
_entity.type
_entity.pdbx_description
1 polymer ?
#
loop_
_entity_poly.entity_id
_entity_poly.type
_entity_poly.pdbx_seq_one_letter_code
_entity_poly.pdbx_strand_id
1 'polypeptide(L)'
;MKLEPLLLEISEYCRQVGLAESTFGRAAINDGKLVSRLRNGGRITTETLDRIRGYMAANPAGEGRRLIVQRRTPSPRHQDAALGPTAEQQSSTRNQALASLAAQELSPSLAEQQITRVTNEPSVDARQNFRFYDNRQKYLLFVNTCSEKWEIANRVSLELANLHPRPPALRVFDAGVGDGSVLARVMRSMHDRFPTMPFFIAGKEISLEDVRLTLQKVADRFFEHPGTVLVLTNMAYADAPRLSVRSLKAASSLVWHEVALRGNTSHSFEEQITALEPFLAANWKATVNPQTGGSVYERPVVLVLYREDHRFLLDPIIPRLGATAANYDLVIASQPYRARASTEFKARRVIAPLVRALGPGGRLIGIHSYGHDPAMEIVHKVWPNDEPFITNRHDLLKAVKTELGAAGRDLNFNANSDARSLFRYDMHTLPSEVEGSIGTSTLFAAWNAAIYVAQVEDERLAPVVARGDYLDATRQVLQEHGGLWFYDESFVISRRRD
;
A
#
# COMPACT_ATOMS: atom_id res chain seq x y z
N MET A 1 6.42 -6.41 -42.89
CA MET A 1 6.02 -5.02 -43.15
C MET A 1 6.91 -4.13 -42.29
N LYS A 2 7.57 -3.13 -42.87
CA LYS A 2 8.43 -2.20 -42.09
C LYS A 2 7.54 -1.34 -41.19
N LEU A 3 7.67 -1.45 -39.87
CA LEU A 3 6.86 -0.74 -38.86
C LEU A 3 7.30 0.73 -38.66
N GLU A 4 8.55 1.03 -39.02
CA GLU A 4 9.12 2.39 -38.91
C GLU A 4 8.31 3.49 -39.62
N PRO A 5 7.83 3.29 -40.88
CA PRO A 5 7.05 4.31 -41.55
C PRO A 5 5.72 4.64 -40.84
N LEU A 6 5.05 3.61 -40.30
CA LEU A 6 3.80 3.81 -39.55
C LEU A 6 4.01 4.56 -38.23
N LEU A 7 5.10 4.28 -37.52
CA LEU A 7 5.44 4.99 -36.28
C LEU A 7 5.72 6.47 -36.54
N LEU A 8 6.41 6.79 -37.64
CA LEU A 8 6.64 8.16 -38.06
C LEU A 8 5.34 8.85 -38.44
N GLU A 9 4.45 8.18 -39.20
CA GLU A 9 3.13 8.68 -39.61
C GLU A 9 2.25 9.01 -38.39
N ILE A 10 2.22 8.14 -37.36
CA ILE A 10 1.48 8.35 -36.13
C ILE A 10 2.08 9.51 -35.30
N SER A 11 3.40 9.55 -35.15
CA SER A 11 4.07 10.59 -34.33
C SER A 11 3.90 11.97 -34.95
N GLU A 12 3.99 12.07 -36.28
CA GLU A 12 3.77 13.33 -37.01
C GLU A 12 2.32 13.79 -36.91
N TYR A 13 1.35 12.89 -37.09
CA TYR A 13 -0.06 13.17 -36.88
C TYR A 13 -0.35 13.66 -35.46
N CYS A 14 0.16 12.97 -34.44
CA CYS A 14 -0.02 13.34 -33.04
C CYS A 14 0.55 14.74 -32.75
N ARG A 15 1.70 15.08 -33.32
CA ARG A 15 2.33 16.39 -33.20
C ARG A 15 1.49 17.49 -33.84
N GLN A 16 0.94 17.25 -35.03
CA GLN A 16 0.12 18.22 -35.75
C GLN A 16 -1.23 18.50 -35.09
N VAL A 17 -1.84 17.47 -34.48
CA VAL A 17 -3.17 17.60 -33.82
C VAL A 17 -3.01 17.97 -32.33
N GLY A 18 -1.78 17.97 -31.76
CA GLY A 18 -1.55 18.24 -30.35
C GLY A 18 -2.04 17.12 -29.42
N LEU A 19 -2.07 15.88 -29.90
CA LEU A 19 -2.56 14.71 -29.17
C LEU A 19 -1.39 13.87 -28.63
N ALA A 20 -1.49 13.42 -27.38
CA ALA A 20 -0.55 12.45 -26.86
C ALA A 20 -0.72 11.07 -27.56
N GLU A 21 0.37 10.37 -27.87
CA GLU A 21 0.35 9.07 -28.58
C GLU A 21 -0.51 8.02 -27.85
N SER A 22 -0.56 8.06 -26.52
CA SER A 22 -1.44 7.18 -25.74
C SER A 22 -2.92 7.50 -25.89
N THR A 23 -3.26 8.78 -26.04
CA THR A 23 -4.62 9.24 -26.32
C THR A 23 -5.05 8.87 -27.74
N PHE A 24 -4.15 9.03 -28.72
CA PHE A 24 -4.34 8.58 -30.08
C PHE A 24 -4.63 7.08 -30.14
N GLY A 25 -3.80 6.24 -29.50
CA GLY A 25 -3.97 4.79 -29.51
C GLY A 25 -5.32 4.35 -28.90
N ARG A 26 -5.77 5.03 -27.84
CA ARG A 26 -7.11 4.79 -27.25
C ARG A 26 -8.24 5.18 -28.20
N ALA A 27 -8.10 6.33 -28.87
CA ALA A 27 -9.13 6.83 -29.77
C ALA A 27 -9.23 6.01 -31.06
N ALA A 28 -8.09 5.60 -31.65
CA ALA A 28 -8.06 4.89 -32.93
C ALA A 28 -8.46 3.41 -32.80
N ILE A 29 -7.97 2.70 -31.78
CA ILE A 29 -8.15 1.24 -31.64
C ILE A 29 -8.42 0.76 -30.22
N ASN A 30 -8.68 1.65 -29.28
CA ASN A 30 -8.88 1.36 -27.87
C ASN A 30 -7.64 0.74 -27.16
N ASP A 31 -6.42 1.08 -27.62
CA ASP A 31 -5.15 0.60 -27.06
C ASP A 31 -4.19 1.77 -26.77
N GLY A 32 -4.18 2.27 -25.53
CA GLY A 32 -3.31 3.37 -25.12
C GLY A 32 -1.81 3.03 -25.12
N LYS A 33 -1.43 1.76 -25.23
CA LYS A 33 -0.05 1.28 -25.32
C LYS A 33 0.38 0.96 -26.76
N LEU A 34 -0.46 1.23 -27.76
CA LEU A 34 -0.20 0.91 -29.17
C LEU A 34 1.19 1.36 -29.62
N VAL A 35 1.51 2.63 -29.50
CA VAL A 35 2.75 3.20 -30.03
C VAL A 35 3.98 2.64 -29.30
N SER A 36 3.91 2.54 -27.97
CA SER A 36 4.96 1.93 -27.16
C SER A 36 5.19 0.46 -27.53
N ARG A 37 4.12 -0.31 -27.74
CA ARG A 37 4.21 -1.71 -28.16
C ARG A 37 4.83 -1.85 -29.54
N LEU A 38 4.48 -0.98 -30.50
CA LEU A 38 5.06 -0.98 -31.85
C LEU A 38 6.56 -0.62 -31.84
N ARG A 39 6.98 0.36 -31.01
CA ARG A 39 8.40 0.70 -30.83
C ARG A 39 9.22 -0.47 -30.27
N ASN A 40 8.60 -1.30 -29.44
CA ASN A 40 9.23 -2.49 -28.87
C ASN A 40 9.10 -3.75 -29.76
N GLY A 41 8.85 -3.59 -31.07
CA GLY A 41 8.80 -4.70 -32.02
C GLY A 41 7.48 -5.47 -32.06
N GLY A 42 6.41 -4.97 -31.42
CA GLY A 42 5.08 -5.57 -31.45
C GLY A 42 4.49 -5.61 -32.87
N ARG A 43 3.75 -6.67 -33.19
CA ARG A 43 3.10 -6.84 -34.51
C ARG A 43 1.66 -6.32 -34.46
N ILE A 44 1.15 -5.87 -35.62
CA ILE A 44 -0.26 -5.52 -35.83
C ILE A 44 -0.83 -6.27 -37.02
N THR A 45 -2.15 -6.49 -37.02
CA THR A 45 -2.89 -7.06 -38.13
C THR A 45 -3.15 -5.98 -39.21
N THR A 46 -3.42 -6.40 -40.42
CA THR A 46 -3.82 -5.51 -41.51
C THR A 46 -5.09 -4.71 -41.15
N GLU A 47 -6.06 -5.35 -40.52
CA GLU A 47 -7.27 -4.72 -40.03
C GLU A 47 -6.99 -3.59 -39.01
N THR A 48 -6.05 -3.83 -38.10
CA THR A 48 -5.63 -2.81 -37.12
C THR A 48 -4.95 -1.62 -37.80
N LEU A 49 -4.14 -1.88 -38.83
CA LEU A 49 -3.50 -0.85 -39.64
C LEU A 49 -4.54 0.03 -40.35
N ASP A 50 -5.54 -0.62 -40.98
CA ASP A 50 -6.61 0.08 -41.68
C ASP A 50 -7.46 0.96 -40.74
N ARG A 51 -7.73 0.50 -39.53
CA ARG A 51 -8.39 1.27 -38.49
C ARG A 51 -7.58 2.49 -38.04
N ILE A 52 -6.27 2.35 -37.87
CA ILE A 52 -5.37 3.46 -37.54
C ILE A 52 -5.39 4.53 -38.64
N ARG A 53 -5.23 4.13 -39.90
CA ARG A 53 -5.25 5.07 -41.04
C ARG A 53 -6.63 5.68 -41.24
N GLY A 54 -7.69 4.91 -41.10
CA GLY A 54 -9.07 5.39 -41.15
C GLY A 54 -9.34 6.45 -40.09
N TYR A 55 -8.83 6.29 -38.90
CA TYR A 55 -8.96 7.28 -37.82
C TYR A 55 -8.23 8.60 -38.18
N MET A 56 -6.99 8.52 -38.67
CA MET A 56 -6.22 9.71 -39.09
C MET A 56 -6.88 10.44 -40.26
N ALA A 57 -7.42 9.69 -41.23
CA ALA A 57 -8.13 10.26 -42.38
C ALA A 57 -9.48 10.95 -42.00
N ALA A 58 -10.18 10.36 -41.02
CA ALA A 58 -11.45 10.91 -40.54
C ALA A 58 -11.28 12.15 -39.62
N ASN A 59 -10.06 12.38 -39.10
CA ASN A 59 -9.76 13.50 -38.19
C ASN A 59 -8.54 14.28 -38.69
N PRO A 60 -8.60 14.97 -39.83
CA PRO A 60 -7.45 15.64 -40.43
C PRO A 60 -6.92 16.77 -39.53
N ALA A 61 -5.60 16.94 -39.53
CA ALA A 61 -4.90 17.99 -38.81
C ALA A 61 -5.19 19.35 -39.51
N GLY A 62 -6.07 20.17 -38.97
CA GLY A 62 -6.34 21.49 -39.60
C GLY A 62 -7.53 22.27 -39.07
N GLU A 63 -8.42 21.74 -38.27
CA GLU A 63 -9.50 22.50 -37.65
C GLU A 63 -9.52 22.34 -36.14
N GLY A 64 -9.26 23.41 -35.39
CA GLY A 64 -9.25 23.49 -33.95
C GLY A 64 -10.58 23.06 -33.31
N ARG A 65 -10.72 21.79 -33.01
CA ARG A 65 -11.78 21.26 -32.14
C ARG A 65 -11.16 20.50 -30.96
N ARG A 66 -11.32 21.07 -29.78
CA ARG A 66 -11.18 20.34 -28.51
C ARG A 66 -12.19 19.19 -28.52
N LEU A 67 -11.73 17.97 -28.67
CA LEU A 67 -12.56 16.77 -28.56
C LEU A 67 -12.98 16.57 -27.09
N ILE A 68 -14.24 16.92 -26.82
CA ILE A 68 -14.95 16.53 -25.59
C ILE A 68 -15.26 15.04 -25.74
N VAL A 69 -14.74 14.23 -24.84
CA VAL A 69 -15.07 12.81 -24.74
C VAL A 69 -16.55 12.67 -24.39
N GLN A 70 -17.39 12.38 -25.38
CA GLN A 70 -18.79 12.03 -25.15
C GLN A 70 -18.88 10.62 -24.54
N ARG A 71 -19.33 10.55 -23.29
CA ARG A 71 -19.85 9.31 -22.69
C ARG A 71 -21.15 8.94 -23.39
N ARG A 72 -21.22 7.76 -23.99
CA ARG A 72 -22.45 7.18 -24.51
C ARG A 72 -23.41 6.93 -23.35
N THR A 73 -24.57 7.60 -23.36
CA THR A 73 -25.75 7.25 -22.57
C THR A 73 -26.69 6.37 -23.40
N PRO A 74 -27.40 5.42 -22.80
CA PRO A 74 -28.40 4.61 -23.51
C PRO A 74 -29.66 5.42 -23.83
N SER A 75 -30.30 5.10 -24.94
CA SER A 75 -31.54 5.72 -25.44
C SER A 75 -32.73 5.54 -24.50
N PRO A 76 -33.61 6.54 -24.38
CA PRO A 76 -34.79 6.42 -23.53
C PRO A 76 -36.02 5.90 -24.34
N ARG A 77 -36.84 5.10 -23.69
CA ARG A 77 -38.23 4.86 -24.10
C ARG A 77 -39.13 5.97 -23.56
N HIS A 78 -40.05 6.40 -24.42
CA HIS A 78 -41.09 7.40 -24.17
C HIS A 78 -41.93 7.14 -22.93
N GLN A 79 -42.25 8.21 -22.18
CA GLN A 79 -43.62 8.58 -21.81
C GLN A 79 -43.67 10.01 -21.28
N ASP A 80 -44.71 10.74 -21.71
CA ASP A 80 -45.04 12.14 -21.45
C ASP A 80 -45.38 12.42 -19.97
N ALA A 81 -45.01 13.61 -19.49
CA ALA A 81 -45.89 14.53 -18.75
C ALA A 81 -45.16 15.76 -18.17
N ALA A 82 -45.75 16.91 -18.48
CA ALA A 82 -45.87 18.16 -17.70
C ALA A 82 -44.63 18.99 -17.34
N LEU A 83 -44.64 20.20 -17.88
CA LEU A 83 -43.77 21.36 -17.67
C LEU A 83 -43.73 21.86 -16.22
N GLY A 84 -42.52 21.97 -15.66
CA GLY A 84 -42.17 22.74 -14.45
C GLY A 84 -40.93 23.64 -14.75
N PRO A 85 -40.64 24.68 -14.00
CA PRO A 85 -39.81 25.81 -14.39
C PRO A 85 -38.32 25.43 -14.61
N THR A 86 -37.72 26.17 -15.56
CA THR A 86 -36.40 25.94 -16.16
C THR A 86 -35.21 25.99 -15.19
N ALA A 87 -34.22 25.16 -15.48
CA ALA A 87 -32.99 24.93 -14.70
C ALA A 87 -32.08 26.15 -14.44
N GLU A 88 -32.29 27.25 -15.16
CA GLU A 88 -31.52 28.49 -15.00
C GLU A 88 -31.89 29.32 -13.77
N GLN A 89 -33.13 29.21 -13.28
CA GLN A 89 -33.55 29.94 -12.06
C GLN A 89 -33.10 29.29 -10.77
N GLN A 90 -32.84 27.98 -10.78
CA GLN A 90 -32.34 27.24 -9.60
C GLN A 90 -30.83 27.37 -9.37
N SER A 91 -30.05 27.62 -10.45
CA SER A 91 -28.58 27.82 -10.32
C SER A 91 -28.24 29.21 -9.78
N SER A 92 -29.02 30.22 -10.08
CA SER A 92 -28.83 31.59 -9.59
C SER A 92 -29.08 31.72 -8.08
N THR A 93 -30.12 31.06 -7.57
CA THR A 93 -30.47 31.11 -6.16
C THR A 93 -29.47 30.33 -5.26
N ARG A 94 -28.91 29.25 -5.81
CA ARG A 94 -27.90 28.44 -5.08
C ARG A 94 -26.53 29.14 -4.98
N ASN A 95 -26.14 29.87 -6.04
CA ASN A 95 -24.90 30.65 -6.07
C ASN A 95 -24.98 31.91 -5.20
N GLN A 96 -26.14 32.53 -5.07
CA GLN A 96 -26.35 33.65 -4.15
C GLN A 96 -26.34 33.20 -2.68
N ALA A 97 -26.88 32.03 -2.36
CA ALA A 97 -26.83 31.47 -1.02
C ALA A 97 -25.42 31.09 -0.57
N LEU A 98 -24.58 30.55 -1.48
CA LEU A 98 -23.18 30.23 -1.23
C LEU A 98 -22.31 31.49 -1.09
N ALA A 99 -22.59 32.53 -1.83
CA ALA A 99 -21.87 33.80 -1.73
C ALA A 99 -22.20 34.58 -0.44
N SER A 100 -23.43 34.46 0.10
CA SER A 100 -23.83 35.09 1.35
C SER A 100 -23.27 34.35 2.59
N LEU A 101 -23.06 33.03 2.52
CA LEU A 101 -22.40 32.23 3.57
C LEU A 101 -20.88 32.50 3.63
N ALA A 102 -20.24 32.70 2.48
CA ALA A 102 -18.81 33.04 2.42
C ALA A 102 -18.49 34.47 2.89
N ALA A 103 -19.46 35.39 2.88
CA ALA A 103 -19.27 36.77 3.31
C ALA A 103 -19.51 37.00 4.83
N GLN A 104 -20.01 35.99 5.56
CA GLN A 104 -20.27 36.10 7.02
C GLN A 104 -19.13 35.52 7.89
N GLU A 105 -18.09 34.93 7.33
CA GLU A 105 -17.00 34.27 8.10
C GLU A 105 -15.68 35.05 8.19
N LEU A 106 -15.64 36.33 7.91
CA LEU A 106 -14.40 37.12 8.07
C LEU A 106 -14.63 38.39 8.91
N SER A 107 -14.74 38.22 10.22
CA SER A 107 -14.47 39.29 11.18
C SER A 107 -13.08 39.10 11.80
N PRO A 108 -12.16 40.10 11.71
CA PRO A 108 -10.77 39.97 12.16
C PRO A 108 -10.56 39.77 13.66
N SER A 109 -11.58 39.91 14.48
CA SER A 109 -11.47 39.87 15.95
C SER A 109 -11.38 38.45 16.56
N LEU A 110 -11.69 37.39 15.81
CA LEU A 110 -11.62 36.02 16.31
C LEU A 110 -10.28 35.34 16.01
N ALA A 111 -9.53 35.79 15.02
CA ALA A 111 -8.19 35.26 14.70
C ALA A 111 -7.14 35.72 15.73
N GLU A 112 -7.25 36.93 16.29
CA GLU A 112 -6.31 37.42 17.29
C GLU A 112 -6.53 36.83 18.66
N GLN A 113 -7.75 36.36 19.02
CA GLN A 113 -8.02 35.71 20.29
C GLN A 113 -7.64 34.24 20.36
N GLN A 114 -7.40 33.57 19.21
CA GLN A 114 -6.91 32.20 19.20
C GLN A 114 -5.37 32.07 19.19
N ILE A 115 -4.67 33.14 18.83
CA ILE A 115 -3.19 33.15 18.83
C ILE A 115 -2.63 33.36 20.26
N THR A 116 -3.40 33.95 21.19
CA THR A 116 -2.93 34.27 22.55
C THR A 116 -3.21 33.17 23.60
N ARG A 117 -3.72 31.98 23.20
CA ARG A 117 -3.99 30.84 24.11
C ARG A 117 -3.11 29.61 23.89
N VAL A 118 -2.04 29.68 23.11
CA VAL A 118 -1.10 28.57 22.91
C VAL A 118 0.29 28.98 23.40
N THR A 119 0.39 29.54 24.59
CA THR A 119 1.62 29.63 25.35
C THR A 119 1.43 29.05 26.73
N ASN A 120 1.11 27.75 26.78
CA ASN A 120 1.45 26.91 27.91
C ASN A 120 2.50 25.92 27.39
N GLU A 121 3.71 26.03 27.92
CA GLU A 121 4.79 25.10 27.64
C GLU A 121 4.32 23.66 27.84
N PRO A 122 4.42 22.78 26.83
CA PRO A 122 4.20 21.36 27.04
C PRO A 122 5.42 20.81 27.79
N SER A 123 5.15 20.13 28.90
CA SER A 123 6.13 19.33 29.63
C SER A 123 6.96 18.46 28.67
N VAL A 124 8.27 18.39 28.90
CA VAL A 124 9.35 17.86 28.06
C VAL A 124 9.29 16.33 27.81
N ASP A 125 8.18 15.63 27.94
CA ASP A 125 8.11 14.15 27.88
C ASP A 125 7.16 13.53 26.86
N ALA A 126 6.57 14.28 25.96
CA ALA A 126 5.83 13.70 24.83
C ALA A 126 6.68 13.78 23.56
N ARG A 127 7.76 13.01 23.46
CA ARG A 127 8.43 12.76 22.19
C ARG A 127 7.41 12.15 21.22
N GLN A 128 6.94 12.96 20.27
CA GLN A 128 6.08 12.48 19.19
C GLN A 128 6.91 11.52 18.36
N ASN A 129 6.71 10.24 18.60
CA ASN A 129 7.39 9.21 17.83
C ASN A 129 6.90 9.20 16.39
N PHE A 130 7.82 9.06 15.43
CA PHE A 130 7.51 8.85 14.02
C PHE A 130 6.46 7.74 13.84
N ARG A 131 5.45 7.99 13.01
CA ARG A 131 4.39 7.03 12.69
C ARG A 131 4.19 6.98 11.19
N PHE A 132 4.18 5.79 10.61
CA PHE A 132 4.04 5.61 9.17
C PHE A 132 2.78 6.29 8.62
N TYR A 133 1.66 6.12 9.28
CA TYR A 133 0.39 6.70 8.83
C TYR A 133 0.20 8.19 9.15
N ASP A 134 0.91 8.76 10.11
CA ASP A 134 0.90 10.21 10.37
C ASP A 134 1.63 10.97 9.25
N ASN A 135 2.53 10.30 8.53
CA ASN A 135 3.31 10.84 7.41
C ASN A 135 2.84 10.29 6.06
N ARG A 136 1.53 10.27 5.84
CA ARG A 136 0.91 9.69 4.64
C ARG A 136 1.52 10.16 3.33
N GLN A 137 1.79 11.46 3.19
CA GLN A 137 2.37 12.00 1.95
C GLN A 137 3.78 11.47 1.70
N LYS A 138 4.60 11.36 2.74
CA LYS A 138 5.94 10.75 2.67
C LYS A 138 5.84 9.28 2.27
N TYR A 139 4.92 8.54 2.87
CA TYR A 139 4.64 7.14 2.55
C TYR A 139 4.21 6.95 1.10
N LEU A 140 3.19 7.69 0.64
CA LEU A 140 2.69 7.58 -0.73
C LEU A 140 3.76 7.94 -1.76
N LEU A 141 4.57 8.97 -1.51
CA LEU A 141 5.68 9.33 -2.37
C LEU A 141 6.72 8.20 -2.42
N PHE A 142 7.10 7.64 -1.27
CA PHE A 142 8.02 6.51 -1.18
C PHE A 142 7.52 5.27 -1.95
N VAL A 143 6.28 4.83 -1.70
CA VAL A 143 5.68 3.65 -2.37
C VAL A 143 5.60 3.82 -3.89
N ASN A 144 5.37 5.05 -4.37
CA ASN A 144 5.29 5.31 -5.81
C ASN A 144 6.65 5.50 -6.48
N THR A 145 7.68 5.82 -5.71
CA THR A 145 9.02 6.09 -6.26
C THR A 145 10.03 4.98 -6.03
N CYS A 146 9.73 4.00 -5.18
CA CYS A 146 10.64 2.91 -4.83
C CYS A 146 10.07 1.52 -5.16
N SER A 147 10.95 0.57 -5.48
CA SER A 147 10.57 -0.82 -5.80
C SER A 147 10.38 -1.72 -4.56
N GLU A 148 10.45 -1.18 -3.34
CA GLU A 148 10.41 -1.95 -2.07
C GLU A 148 9.30 -3.01 -2.05
N LYS A 149 8.06 -2.62 -2.38
CA LYS A 149 6.90 -3.52 -2.31
C LYS A 149 7.00 -4.70 -3.29
N TRP A 150 7.72 -4.50 -4.40
CA TRP A 150 8.02 -5.56 -5.35
C TRP A 150 9.03 -6.55 -4.78
N GLU A 151 10.13 -6.05 -4.26
CA GLU A 151 11.21 -6.88 -3.76
C GLU A 151 10.80 -7.65 -2.51
N ILE A 152 10.02 -7.02 -1.61
CA ILE A 152 9.42 -7.71 -0.47
C ILE A 152 8.49 -8.83 -0.93
N ALA A 153 7.59 -8.58 -1.89
CA ALA A 153 6.68 -9.61 -2.40
C ALA A 153 7.44 -10.77 -3.07
N ASN A 154 8.48 -10.48 -3.86
CA ASN A 154 9.36 -11.48 -4.43
C ASN A 154 10.02 -12.30 -3.34
N ARG A 155 10.55 -11.65 -2.30
CA ARG A 155 11.21 -12.31 -1.17
C ARG A 155 10.28 -13.23 -0.40
N VAL A 156 9.06 -12.76 -0.11
CA VAL A 156 8.01 -13.59 0.53
C VAL A 156 7.62 -14.77 -0.35
N SER A 157 7.48 -14.56 -1.66
CA SER A 157 7.07 -15.60 -2.61
C SER A 157 8.06 -16.77 -2.69
N LEU A 158 9.36 -16.55 -2.40
CA LEU A 158 10.34 -17.64 -2.31
C LEU A 158 10.00 -18.64 -1.20
N GLU A 159 9.35 -18.19 -0.11
CA GLU A 159 8.96 -19.06 0.97
C GLU A 159 7.79 -19.99 0.62
N LEU A 160 6.97 -19.63 -0.38
CA LEU A 160 5.85 -20.48 -0.84
C LEU A 160 6.33 -21.87 -1.31
N ALA A 161 7.57 -21.96 -1.83
CA ALA A 161 8.17 -23.24 -2.22
C ALA A 161 8.39 -24.21 -1.06
N ASN A 162 8.49 -23.69 0.15
CA ASN A 162 8.74 -24.44 1.36
C ASN A 162 7.46 -24.79 2.14
N LEU A 163 6.30 -24.28 1.67
CA LEU A 163 5.00 -24.55 2.30
C LEU A 163 4.42 -25.86 1.78
N HIS A 164 3.74 -26.56 2.69
CA HIS A 164 2.97 -27.76 2.38
C HIS A 164 1.64 -27.67 3.13
N PRO A 165 0.77 -26.78 2.65
CA PRO A 165 -0.50 -26.54 3.32
C PRO A 165 -1.36 -27.80 3.32
N ARG A 166 -2.12 -27.99 4.41
CA ARG A 166 -3.08 -29.10 4.53
C ARG A 166 -4.49 -28.56 4.31
N PRO A 167 -5.37 -29.32 3.65
CA PRO A 167 -6.77 -28.95 3.60
C PRO A 167 -7.31 -28.60 5.01
N PRO A 168 -8.28 -27.68 5.11
CA PRO A 168 -9.10 -27.15 4.01
C PRO A 168 -8.55 -25.89 3.31
N ALA A 169 -7.44 -25.30 3.75
CA ALA A 169 -6.91 -24.07 3.14
C ALA A 169 -5.42 -23.86 3.37
N LEU A 170 -4.79 -23.09 2.49
CA LEU A 170 -3.52 -22.39 2.79
C LEU A 170 -3.85 -21.19 3.69
N ARG A 171 -3.24 -21.15 4.88
CA ARG A 171 -3.51 -20.14 5.91
C ARG A 171 -2.34 -19.16 6.02
N VAL A 172 -2.62 -17.89 5.69
CA VAL A 172 -1.61 -16.83 5.69
C VAL A 172 -2.00 -15.73 6.68
N PHE A 173 -1.05 -15.25 7.46
CA PHE A 173 -1.20 -14.07 8.28
C PHE A 173 -0.23 -12.97 7.83
N ASP A 174 -0.74 -11.80 7.50
CA ASP A 174 0.06 -10.61 7.21
C ASP A 174 0.02 -9.67 8.42
N ALA A 175 1.18 -9.44 9.03
CA ALA A 175 1.33 -8.69 10.28
C ALA A 175 1.27 -7.17 10.10
N GLY A 176 1.30 -6.68 8.87
CA GLY A 176 1.21 -5.27 8.52
C GLY A 176 0.89 -5.11 7.05
N VAL A 177 -0.40 -5.21 6.71
CA VAL A 177 -0.86 -5.23 5.31
C VAL A 177 -0.49 -3.95 4.58
N GLY A 178 -0.46 -2.81 5.30
CA GLY A 178 -0.22 -1.50 4.73
C GLY A 178 -1.22 -1.19 3.61
N ASP A 179 -0.74 -0.65 2.51
CA ASP A 179 -1.57 -0.33 1.34
C ASP A 179 -2.00 -1.56 0.50
N GLY A 180 -1.69 -2.77 0.95
CA GLY A 180 -2.05 -4.03 0.29
C GLY A 180 -1.18 -4.41 -0.92
N SER A 181 -0.18 -3.61 -1.28
CA SER A 181 0.64 -3.87 -2.48
C SER A 181 1.44 -5.16 -2.39
N VAL A 182 2.03 -5.46 -1.23
CA VAL A 182 2.74 -6.72 -0.98
C VAL A 182 1.75 -7.88 -1.00
N LEU A 183 0.67 -7.80 -0.21
CA LEU A 183 -0.33 -8.85 -0.10
C LEU A 183 -0.94 -9.20 -1.47
N ALA A 184 -1.38 -8.23 -2.24
CA ALA A 184 -1.98 -8.46 -3.56
C ALA A 184 -1.03 -9.15 -4.55
N ARG A 185 0.28 -8.92 -4.45
CA ARG A 185 1.30 -9.61 -5.25
C ARG A 185 1.56 -11.03 -4.77
N VAL A 186 1.68 -11.21 -3.46
CA VAL A 186 1.86 -12.53 -2.85
C VAL A 186 0.66 -13.42 -3.15
N MET A 187 -0.58 -12.89 -3.15
CA MET A 187 -1.78 -13.64 -3.55
C MET A 187 -1.70 -14.18 -4.97
N ARG A 188 -1.12 -13.45 -5.93
CA ARG A 188 -0.87 -13.97 -7.30
C ARG A 188 0.09 -15.15 -7.28
N SER A 189 1.22 -15.00 -6.60
CA SER A 189 2.19 -16.09 -6.46
C SER A 189 1.61 -17.31 -5.72
N MET A 190 0.71 -17.08 -4.76
CA MET A 190 -0.05 -18.15 -4.10
C MET A 190 -1.00 -18.84 -5.10
N HIS A 191 -1.71 -18.09 -5.94
CA HIS A 191 -2.60 -18.64 -6.97
C HIS A 191 -1.81 -19.49 -7.98
N ASP A 192 -0.70 -18.98 -8.49
CA ASP A 192 0.17 -19.73 -9.43
C ASP A 192 0.64 -21.06 -8.84
N ARG A 193 0.95 -21.09 -7.54
CA ARG A 193 1.49 -22.29 -6.91
C ARG A 193 0.41 -23.24 -6.36
N PHE A 194 -0.71 -22.71 -5.90
CA PHE A 194 -1.78 -23.46 -5.25
C PHE A 194 -3.15 -23.12 -5.87
N PRO A 195 -3.35 -23.31 -7.19
CA PRO A 195 -4.51 -22.78 -7.91
C PRO A 195 -5.86 -23.34 -7.45
N THR A 196 -5.86 -24.53 -6.83
CA THR A 196 -7.09 -25.21 -6.38
C THR A 196 -7.27 -25.21 -4.86
N MET A 197 -6.26 -24.75 -4.10
CA MET A 197 -6.31 -24.72 -2.65
C MET A 197 -7.04 -23.46 -2.18
N PRO A 198 -8.12 -23.52 -1.39
CA PRO A 198 -8.70 -22.33 -0.81
C PRO A 198 -7.69 -21.53 0.03
N PHE A 199 -7.84 -20.21 0.08
CA PHE A 199 -6.99 -19.33 0.88
C PHE A 199 -7.76 -18.77 2.07
N PHE A 200 -7.18 -18.90 3.25
CA PHE A 200 -7.56 -18.12 4.42
C PHE A 200 -6.46 -17.10 4.69
N ILE A 201 -6.73 -15.84 4.47
CA ILE A 201 -5.78 -14.76 4.65
C ILE A 201 -6.31 -13.84 5.75
N ALA A 202 -5.54 -13.69 6.83
CA ALA A 202 -5.83 -12.71 7.85
C ALA A 202 -4.74 -11.64 7.84
N GLY A 203 -5.14 -10.38 7.79
CA GLY A 203 -4.25 -9.23 7.74
C GLY A 203 -4.51 -8.25 8.88
N LYS A 204 -3.42 -7.76 9.50
CA LYS A 204 -3.50 -6.70 10.52
C LYS A 204 -3.16 -5.37 9.87
N GLU A 205 -4.03 -4.37 10.09
CA GLU A 205 -3.73 -2.99 9.76
C GLU A 205 -4.46 -2.05 10.72
N ILE A 206 -3.78 -1.01 11.22
CA ILE A 206 -4.36 -0.04 12.15
C ILE A 206 -4.78 1.26 11.45
N SER A 207 -4.14 1.56 10.33
CA SER A 207 -4.43 2.75 9.52
C SER A 207 -5.71 2.54 8.71
N LEU A 208 -6.70 3.40 8.89
CA LEU A 208 -7.92 3.41 8.10
C LEU A 208 -7.61 3.59 6.60
N GLU A 209 -6.68 4.48 6.27
CA GLU A 209 -6.32 4.77 4.89
C GLU A 209 -5.66 3.58 4.20
N ASP A 210 -4.78 2.86 4.92
CA ASP A 210 -4.12 1.69 4.36
C ASP A 210 -5.11 0.53 4.16
N VAL A 211 -6.08 0.36 5.06
CA VAL A 211 -7.19 -0.59 4.86
C VAL A 211 -8.01 -0.24 3.62
N ARG A 212 -8.32 1.04 3.40
CA ARG A 212 -9.00 1.51 2.18
C ARG A 212 -8.23 1.15 0.91
N LEU A 213 -6.92 1.43 0.91
CA LEU A 213 -6.04 1.11 -0.22
C LEU A 213 -5.90 -0.40 -0.45
N THR A 214 -5.82 -1.19 0.63
CA THR A 214 -5.82 -2.65 0.55
C THR A 214 -7.10 -3.17 -0.09
N LEU A 215 -8.25 -2.71 0.37
CA LEU A 215 -9.56 -3.14 -0.12
C LEU A 215 -9.74 -2.81 -1.61
N GLN A 216 -9.27 -1.66 -2.07
CA GLN A 216 -9.27 -1.31 -3.51
C GLN A 216 -8.45 -2.27 -4.37
N LYS A 217 -7.37 -2.86 -3.83
CA LYS A 217 -6.48 -3.76 -4.58
C LYS A 217 -6.92 -5.22 -4.59
N VAL A 218 -7.85 -5.62 -3.70
CA VAL A 218 -8.21 -7.04 -3.55
C VAL A 218 -9.43 -7.46 -4.38
N ALA A 219 -10.19 -6.55 -4.97
CA ALA A 219 -11.33 -6.88 -5.82
C ALA A 219 -10.93 -7.85 -6.96
N ASP A 220 -9.84 -7.54 -7.67
CA ASP A 220 -9.28 -8.42 -8.71
C ASP A 220 -8.79 -9.77 -8.14
N ARG A 221 -8.35 -9.80 -6.89
CA ARG A 221 -7.86 -11.03 -6.24
C ARG A 221 -8.99 -12.00 -5.97
N PHE A 222 -10.17 -11.53 -5.58
CA PHE A 222 -11.38 -12.37 -5.46
C PHE A 222 -11.85 -12.93 -6.81
N PHE A 223 -11.62 -12.20 -7.90
CA PHE A 223 -11.91 -12.69 -9.24
C PHE A 223 -10.89 -13.75 -9.67
N GLU A 224 -9.61 -13.52 -9.48
CA GLU A 224 -8.52 -14.41 -9.87
C GLU A 224 -8.51 -15.71 -9.06
N HIS A 225 -8.77 -15.64 -7.74
CA HIS A 225 -8.83 -16.79 -6.86
C HIS A 225 -10.13 -16.79 -6.03
N PRO A 226 -11.23 -17.34 -6.60
CA PRO A 226 -12.56 -17.30 -5.98
C PRO A 226 -12.63 -17.97 -4.60
N GLY A 227 -11.76 -18.97 -4.36
CA GLY A 227 -11.65 -19.69 -3.10
C GLY A 227 -10.93 -18.92 -1.98
N THR A 228 -11.11 -17.60 -1.90
CA THR A 228 -10.44 -16.75 -0.91
C THR A 228 -11.38 -16.26 0.18
N VAL A 229 -10.96 -16.44 1.45
CA VAL A 229 -11.46 -15.69 2.61
C VAL A 229 -10.39 -14.71 3.03
N LEU A 230 -10.71 -13.42 2.98
CA LEU A 230 -9.85 -12.33 3.47
C LEU A 230 -10.44 -11.76 4.75
N VAL A 231 -9.60 -11.65 5.77
CA VAL A 231 -9.95 -11.05 7.07
C VAL A 231 -9.01 -9.89 7.33
N LEU A 232 -9.56 -8.71 7.61
CA LEU A 232 -8.78 -7.56 8.05
C LEU A 232 -9.13 -7.23 9.50
N THR A 233 -8.11 -6.89 10.30
CA THR A 233 -8.28 -6.52 11.71
C THR A 233 -7.31 -5.44 12.15
N ASN A 234 -7.75 -4.59 13.08
CA ASN A 234 -6.92 -3.55 13.70
C ASN A 234 -6.31 -3.99 15.05
N MET A 235 -6.47 -5.24 15.45
CA MET A 235 -6.04 -5.75 16.74
C MET A 235 -4.51 -5.75 16.90
N ALA A 236 -4.04 -5.83 18.16
CA ALA A 236 -2.62 -5.98 18.47
C ALA A 236 -2.09 -7.34 18.00
N TYR A 237 -0.77 -7.45 17.78
CA TYR A 237 -0.10 -8.68 17.31
C TYR A 237 -0.37 -9.94 18.17
N ALA A 238 -0.67 -9.76 19.45
CA ALA A 238 -0.98 -10.87 20.34
C ALA A 238 -2.40 -11.43 20.16
N ASP A 239 -3.31 -10.65 19.60
CA ASP A 239 -4.74 -10.95 19.48
C ASP A 239 -5.15 -11.14 18.02
N ALA A 240 -4.56 -10.39 17.10
CA ALA A 240 -4.91 -10.39 15.68
C ALA A 240 -4.85 -11.78 15.02
N PRO A 241 -3.83 -12.64 15.22
CA PRO A 241 -3.80 -13.96 14.60
C PRO A 241 -4.94 -14.89 15.03
N ARG A 242 -5.54 -14.63 16.20
CA ARG A 242 -6.66 -15.42 16.74
C ARG A 242 -8.01 -14.76 16.51
N LEU A 243 -8.05 -13.56 15.97
CA LEU A 243 -9.24 -12.74 15.80
C LEU A 243 -10.06 -12.62 17.11
N SER A 244 -9.38 -12.60 18.24
CA SER A 244 -9.97 -12.54 19.57
C SER A 244 -9.12 -11.74 20.52
N VAL A 245 -9.76 -10.94 21.36
CA VAL A 245 -9.11 -10.08 22.34
C VAL A 245 -9.16 -10.70 23.73
N ARG A 246 -8.07 -10.57 24.48
CA ARG A 246 -7.94 -11.11 25.84
C ARG A 246 -8.63 -10.29 26.90
N SER A 247 -8.80 -9.00 26.66
CA SER A 247 -9.47 -8.08 27.58
C SER A 247 -10.98 -8.21 27.45
N LEU A 248 -11.68 -8.46 28.55
CA LEU A 248 -13.15 -8.51 28.59
C LEU A 248 -13.78 -7.22 28.08
N LYS A 249 -13.22 -6.05 28.48
CA LYS A 249 -13.68 -4.74 28.00
C LYS A 249 -13.53 -4.61 26.47
N ALA A 250 -12.43 -5.06 25.90
CA ALA A 250 -12.25 -5.03 24.46
C ALA A 250 -13.16 -6.07 23.76
N ALA A 251 -13.36 -7.25 24.35
CA ALA A 251 -14.25 -8.26 23.82
C ALA A 251 -15.70 -7.79 23.72
N SER A 252 -16.20 -7.04 24.71
CA SER A 252 -17.56 -6.47 24.68
C SER A 252 -17.76 -5.37 23.65
N SER A 253 -16.66 -4.75 23.17
CA SER A 253 -16.68 -3.72 22.12
C SER A 253 -16.24 -4.19 20.76
N LEU A 254 -15.96 -5.50 20.60
CA LEU A 254 -15.52 -6.10 19.33
C LEU A 254 -16.61 -5.95 18.27
N VAL A 255 -16.23 -5.36 17.15
CA VAL A 255 -17.06 -5.24 15.97
C VAL A 255 -16.68 -6.36 14.99
N TRP A 256 -17.62 -7.25 14.70
CA TRP A 256 -17.45 -8.32 13.73
C TRP A 256 -18.37 -8.07 12.55
N HIS A 257 -17.79 -7.90 11.36
CA HIS A 257 -18.54 -7.62 10.14
C HIS A 257 -18.18 -8.61 9.04
N GLU A 258 -19.17 -9.35 8.54
CA GLU A 258 -19.02 -10.35 7.48
C GLU A 258 -19.68 -9.85 6.21
N VAL A 259 -18.98 -9.94 5.09
CA VAL A 259 -19.41 -9.48 3.77
C VAL A 259 -19.25 -10.61 2.76
N ALA A 260 -20.36 -11.13 2.30
CA ALA A 260 -20.43 -12.08 1.19
C ALA A 260 -20.59 -11.31 -0.13
N LEU A 261 -19.49 -11.23 -0.89
CA LEU A 261 -19.43 -10.51 -2.17
C LEU A 261 -20.26 -11.24 -3.24
N ARG A 262 -21.19 -10.53 -3.85
CA ARG A 262 -22.11 -11.03 -4.87
C ARG A 262 -21.65 -10.67 -6.27
N GLY A 263 -22.04 -11.48 -7.25
CA GLY A 263 -21.65 -11.29 -8.64
C GLY A 263 -20.42 -12.08 -9.02
N ASN A 264 -19.91 -11.84 -10.24
CA ASN A 264 -18.84 -12.64 -10.84
C ASN A 264 -17.80 -11.78 -11.60
N THR A 265 -17.75 -10.48 -11.34
CA THR A 265 -16.78 -9.55 -11.95
C THR A 265 -16.03 -8.77 -10.89
N SER A 266 -14.77 -8.42 -11.15
CA SER A 266 -14.00 -7.54 -10.26
C SER A 266 -14.70 -6.21 -10.02
N HIS A 267 -15.38 -5.65 -11.03
CA HIS A 267 -16.14 -4.41 -10.89
C HIS A 267 -17.28 -4.51 -9.87
N SER A 268 -18.07 -5.61 -9.93
CA SER A 268 -19.15 -5.80 -8.94
C SER A 268 -18.62 -6.01 -7.52
N PHE A 269 -17.43 -6.60 -7.37
CA PHE A 269 -16.77 -6.71 -6.06
C PHE A 269 -16.25 -5.36 -5.58
N GLU A 270 -15.65 -4.57 -6.48
CA GLU A 270 -15.15 -3.22 -6.18
C GLU A 270 -16.27 -2.29 -5.69
N GLU A 271 -17.45 -2.30 -6.34
CA GLU A 271 -18.62 -1.52 -5.91
C GLU A 271 -19.05 -1.87 -4.48
N GLN A 272 -19.16 -3.16 -4.15
CA GLN A 272 -19.54 -3.63 -2.82
C GLN A 272 -18.48 -3.34 -1.76
N ILE A 273 -17.19 -3.46 -2.11
CA ILE A 273 -16.07 -3.10 -1.25
C ILE A 273 -16.06 -1.58 -0.99
N THR A 274 -16.29 -0.78 -2.01
CA THR A 274 -16.37 0.70 -1.88
C THR A 274 -17.54 1.11 -0.99
N ALA A 275 -18.66 0.38 -1.02
CA ALA A 275 -19.81 0.62 -0.16
C ALA A 275 -19.52 0.38 1.34
N LEU A 276 -18.38 -0.24 1.71
CA LEU A 276 -17.95 -0.41 3.11
C LEU A 276 -17.39 0.89 3.74
N GLU A 277 -17.18 1.95 2.96
CA GLU A 277 -16.58 3.20 3.44
C GLU A 277 -17.25 3.77 4.71
N PRO A 278 -18.60 3.85 4.84
CA PRO A 278 -19.22 4.33 6.08
C PRO A 278 -18.95 3.43 7.29
N PHE A 279 -18.88 2.11 7.08
CA PHE A 279 -18.54 1.15 8.14
C PHE A 279 -17.10 1.36 8.61
N LEU A 280 -16.15 1.50 7.69
CA LEU A 280 -14.73 1.71 7.98
C LEU A 280 -14.53 3.03 8.73
N ALA A 281 -15.09 4.13 8.25
CA ALA A 281 -14.99 5.44 8.86
C ALA A 281 -15.58 5.47 10.31
N ALA A 282 -16.64 4.71 10.55
CA ALA A 282 -17.27 4.64 11.86
C ALA A 282 -16.48 3.78 12.87
N ASN A 283 -15.83 2.69 12.41
CA ASN A 283 -15.32 1.65 13.30
C ASN A 283 -13.78 1.53 13.30
N TRP A 284 -13.08 1.92 12.22
CA TRP A 284 -11.61 1.77 12.10
C TRP A 284 -10.87 2.99 12.62
N LYS A 285 -11.10 3.33 13.88
CA LYS A 285 -10.50 4.50 14.54
C LYS A 285 -9.32 4.07 15.41
N ALA A 286 -8.27 4.90 15.38
CA ALA A 286 -7.09 4.72 16.21
C ALA A 286 -6.84 5.98 17.06
N THR A 287 -6.33 5.77 18.27
CA THR A 287 -5.89 6.81 19.19
C THR A 287 -4.43 6.61 19.56
N VAL A 288 -3.84 7.60 20.19
CA VAL A 288 -2.48 7.53 20.71
C VAL A 288 -2.50 6.99 22.11
N ASN A 289 -1.72 5.95 22.39
CA ASN A 289 -1.46 5.51 23.75
C ASN A 289 -0.56 6.55 24.44
N PRO A 290 -1.04 7.22 25.50
CA PRO A 290 -0.28 8.30 26.16
C PRO A 290 1.01 7.81 26.82
N GLN A 291 1.10 6.52 27.18
CA GLN A 291 2.29 5.94 27.82
C GLN A 291 3.39 5.55 26.85
N THR A 292 3.01 5.08 25.65
CA THR A 292 3.95 4.53 24.67
C THR A 292 4.11 5.39 23.43
N GLY A 293 3.25 6.41 23.25
CA GLY A 293 3.17 7.20 22.01
C GLY A 293 2.76 6.37 20.79
N GLY A 294 2.46 5.07 20.95
CA GLY A 294 2.04 4.18 19.88
C GLY A 294 0.56 4.27 19.59
N SER A 295 0.17 3.94 18.36
CA SER A 295 -1.24 3.88 18.01
C SER A 295 -1.89 2.63 18.52
N VAL A 296 -3.09 2.81 19.04
CA VAL A 296 -3.98 1.75 19.51
C VAL A 296 -5.36 1.97 18.91
N TYR A 297 -6.07 0.90 18.62
CA TYR A 297 -7.46 1.01 18.17
C TYR A 297 -8.37 1.52 19.30
N GLU A 298 -9.41 2.25 18.95
CA GLU A 298 -10.48 2.63 19.89
C GLU A 298 -11.33 1.41 20.25
N ARG A 299 -11.67 0.61 19.27
CA ARG A 299 -12.37 -0.68 19.41
C ARG A 299 -11.76 -1.72 18.47
N PRO A 300 -11.73 -3.00 18.86
CA PRO A 300 -11.27 -4.04 17.97
C PRO A 300 -12.30 -4.29 16.87
N VAL A 301 -11.80 -4.47 15.63
CA VAL A 301 -12.62 -4.73 14.44
C VAL A 301 -12.10 -5.97 13.74
N VAL A 302 -13.02 -6.81 13.28
CA VAL A 302 -12.78 -7.91 12.33
C VAL A 302 -13.73 -7.72 11.16
N LEU A 303 -13.17 -7.55 9.97
CA LEU A 303 -13.88 -7.49 8.71
C LEU A 303 -13.54 -8.74 7.90
N VAL A 304 -14.56 -9.53 7.58
CA VAL A 304 -14.43 -10.79 6.82
C VAL A 304 -15.06 -10.62 5.44
N LEU A 305 -14.29 -10.92 4.39
CA LEU A 305 -14.77 -10.86 3.00
C LEU A 305 -14.54 -12.20 2.31
N TYR A 306 -15.52 -12.65 1.55
CA TYR A 306 -15.44 -13.82 0.68
C TYR A 306 -16.50 -13.75 -0.41
N ARG A 307 -16.40 -14.59 -1.44
CA ARG A 307 -17.43 -14.67 -2.50
C ARG A 307 -18.60 -15.52 -2.05
N GLU A 308 -19.82 -15.00 -2.23
CA GLU A 308 -21.07 -15.69 -1.87
C GLU A 308 -21.27 -17.01 -2.65
N ASP A 309 -20.96 -16.99 -3.94
CA ASP A 309 -21.09 -18.15 -4.84
C ASP A 309 -20.12 -19.30 -4.52
N HIS A 310 -19.09 -19.05 -3.69
CA HIS A 310 -18.13 -20.04 -3.20
C HIS A 310 -18.32 -20.38 -1.72
N ARG A 311 -19.36 -19.86 -1.08
CA ARG A 311 -19.61 -20.02 0.37
C ARG A 311 -19.58 -21.48 0.82
N PHE A 312 -20.17 -22.40 0.05
CA PHE A 312 -20.19 -23.85 0.38
C PHE A 312 -18.77 -24.42 0.53
N LEU A 313 -17.86 -24.08 -0.39
CA LEU A 313 -16.45 -24.46 -0.33
C LEU A 313 -15.72 -23.79 0.84
N LEU A 314 -16.07 -22.54 1.15
CA LEU A 314 -15.38 -21.71 2.12
C LEU A 314 -15.91 -21.84 3.55
N ASP A 315 -17.10 -22.43 3.77
CA ASP A 315 -17.71 -22.55 5.10
C ASP A 315 -16.77 -23.15 6.17
N PRO A 316 -15.92 -24.15 5.87
CA PRO A 316 -14.97 -24.68 6.84
C PRO A 316 -13.86 -23.72 7.26
N ILE A 317 -13.63 -22.63 6.51
CA ILE A 317 -12.55 -21.68 6.73
C ILE A 317 -13.03 -20.24 7.00
N ILE A 318 -14.31 -19.93 6.77
CA ILE A 318 -14.89 -18.65 7.20
C ILE A 318 -14.80 -18.58 8.73
N PRO A 319 -14.09 -17.58 9.29
CA PRO A 319 -13.89 -17.51 10.72
C PRO A 319 -15.17 -17.15 11.44
N ARG A 320 -15.39 -17.75 12.60
CA ARG A 320 -16.55 -17.47 13.46
C ARG A 320 -16.09 -16.82 14.75
N LEU A 321 -16.89 -15.90 15.26
CA LEU A 321 -16.59 -15.22 16.52
C LEU A 321 -16.37 -16.24 17.64
N GLY A 322 -15.23 -16.14 18.32
CA GLY A 322 -14.84 -17.01 19.43
C GLY A 322 -14.34 -18.41 19.04
N ALA A 323 -14.34 -18.78 17.77
CA ALA A 323 -13.95 -20.11 17.30
C ALA A 323 -12.74 -20.12 16.34
N THR A 324 -11.93 -19.07 16.33
CA THR A 324 -10.79 -18.95 15.41
C THR A 324 -9.50 -19.46 16.07
N ALA A 325 -8.86 -20.44 15.46
CA ALA A 325 -7.55 -20.95 15.87
C ALA A 325 -6.43 -20.29 15.05
N ALA A 326 -5.34 -19.89 15.71
CA ALA A 326 -4.14 -19.45 15.04
C ALA A 326 -3.27 -20.68 14.72
N ASN A 327 -3.19 -21.06 13.43
CA ASN A 327 -2.36 -22.15 12.91
C ASN A 327 -1.99 -21.87 11.46
N TYR A 328 -1.19 -20.82 11.26
CA TYR A 328 -0.83 -20.34 9.93
C TYR A 328 0.31 -21.14 9.31
N ASP A 329 0.20 -21.38 8.00
CA ASP A 329 1.27 -21.96 7.18
C ASP A 329 2.35 -20.92 6.86
N LEU A 330 1.93 -19.64 6.68
CA LEU A 330 2.82 -18.52 6.44
C LEU A 330 2.42 -17.33 7.30
N VAL A 331 3.40 -16.73 7.96
CA VAL A 331 3.29 -15.41 8.60
C VAL A 331 4.26 -14.46 7.92
N ILE A 332 3.73 -13.35 7.37
CA ILE A 332 4.50 -12.28 6.75
C ILE A 332 4.64 -11.17 7.79
N ALA A 333 5.88 -10.83 8.13
CA ALA A 333 6.20 -9.76 9.08
C ALA A 333 7.17 -8.77 8.41
N SER A 334 6.66 -8.00 7.44
CA SER A 334 7.43 -6.99 6.72
C SER A 334 7.27 -5.65 7.41
N GLN A 335 8.39 -5.04 7.82
CA GLN A 335 8.46 -3.76 8.56
C GLN A 335 7.44 -3.68 9.72
N PRO A 336 7.29 -4.74 10.57
CA PRO A 336 6.17 -4.81 11.51
C PRO A 336 6.36 -3.97 12.77
N TYR A 337 7.50 -3.33 12.91
CA TYR A 337 7.87 -2.49 14.05
C TYR A 337 8.70 -1.29 13.60
N ARG A 338 8.84 -0.32 14.50
CA ARG A 338 9.70 0.84 14.26
C ARG A 338 11.16 0.42 14.26
N ALA A 339 11.95 1.00 13.34
CA ALA A 339 13.38 0.75 13.24
C ALA A 339 14.08 1.01 14.57
N ARG A 340 13.76 2.13 15.22
CA ARG A 340 14.37 2.60 16.49
C ARG A 340 13.84 1.92 17.76
N ALA A 341 12.88 0.99 17.66
CA ALA A 341 12.41 0.25 18.81
C ALA A 341 13.50 -0.71 19.33
N SER A 342 13.55 -0.97 20.65
CA SER A 342 14.53 -1.89 21.22
C SER A 342 14.34 -3.32 20.71
N THR A 343 15.40 -4.08 20.69
CA THR A 343 15.40 -5.50 20.30
C THR A 343 14.43 -6.33 21.14
N GLU A 344 14.37 -6.08 22.44
CA GLU A 344 13.45 -6.74 23.38
C GLU A 344 12.00 -6.43 23.07
N PHE A 345 11.69 -5.16 22.72
CA PHE A 345 10.35 -4.77 22.32
C PHE A 345 9.93 -5.48 21.04
N LYS A 346 10.80 -5.48 20.00
CA LYS A 346 10.57 -6.16 18.73
C LYS A 346 10.32 -7.65 18.94
N ALA A 347 11.15 -8.30 19.75
CA ALA A 347 11.02 -9.72 20.07
C ALA A 347 9.73 -10.01 20.83
N ARG A 348 9.51 -9.34 21.97
CA ARG A 348 8.44 -9.68 22.91
C ARG A 348 7.04 -9.26 22.43
N ARG A 349 6.93 -8.05 21.84
CA ARG A 349 5.62 -7.46 21.49
C ARG A 349 5.17 -7.79 20.08
N VAL A 350 6.09 -8.16 19.20
CA VAL A 350 5.78 -8.37 17.77
C VAL A 350 6.10 -9.81 17.35
N ILE A 351 7.38 -10.20 17.31
CA ILE A 351 7.76 -11.46 16.66
C ILE A 351 7.33 -12.69 17.47
N ALA A 352 7.53 -12.72 18.77
CA ALA A 352 7.14 -13.89 19.59
C ALA A 352 5.62 -14.18 19.53
N PRO A 353 4.71 -13.20 19.63
CA PRO A 353 3.28 -13.45 19.39
C PRO A 353 2.97 -14.03 18.02
N LEU A 354 3.62 -13.53 16.96
CA LEU A 354 3.44 -14.02 15.59
C LEU A 354 3.96 -15.45 15.41
N VAL A 355 5.11 -15.78 15.99
CA VAL A 355 5.67 -17.14 15.97
C VAL A 355 4.75 -18.15 16.67
N ARG A 356 4.11 -17.75 17.78
CA ARG A 356 3.13 -18.60 18.48
C ARG A 356 1.90 -18.92 17.64
N ALA A 357 1.65 -18.16 16.57
CA ALA A 357 0.53 -18.36 15.66
C ALA A 357 0.84 -19.35 14.52
N LEU A 358 2.08 -19.81 14.37
CA LEU A 358 2.45 -20.80 13.36
C LEU A 358 1.82 -22.14 13.65
N GLY A 359 1.25 -22.78 12.63
CA GLY A 359 0.86 -24.17 12.63
C GLY A 359 2.08 -25.12 12.48
N PRO A 360 1.89 -26.45 12.61
CA PRO A 360 2.91 -27.44 12.31
C PRO A 360 3.42 -27.29 10.86
N GLY A 361 4.74 -27.18 10.68
CA GLY A 361 5.36 -26.88 9.38
C GLY A 361 5.22 -25.43 8.91
N GLY A 362 4.57 -24.58 9.68
CA GLY A 362 4.38 -23.16 9.37
C GLY A 362 5.68 -22.37 9.43
N ARG A 363 5.74 -21.27 8.68
CA ARG A 363 6.92 -20.42 8.51
C ARG A 363 6.57 -18.96 8.74
N LEU A 364 7.41 -18.25 9.49
CA LEU A 364 7.39 -16.79 9.57
C LEU A 364 8.58 -16.26 8.78
N ILE A 365 8.31 -15.36 7.84
CA ILE A 365 9.34 -14.53 7.22
C ILE A 365 9.29 -13.14 7.84
N GLY A 366 10.38 -12.72 8.47
CA GLY A 366 10.58 -11.37 8.97
C GLY A 366 11.46 -10.57 8.00
N ILE A 367 11.07 -9.33 7.72
CA ILE A 367 11.80 -8.40 6.85
C ILE A 367 11.85 -7.05 7.55
N HIS A 368 13.02 -6.44 7.61
CA HIS A 368 13.21 -5.09 8.10
C HIS A 368 14.40 -4.40 7.43
N SER A 369 14.45 -3.07 7.51
CA SER A 369 15.54 -2.30 6.91
C SER A 369 16.87 -2.61 7.59
N TYR A 370 17.89 -2.79 6.77
CA TYR A 370 19.25 -3.11 7.17
C TYR A 370 20.15 -1.85 7.24
N GLY A 371 19.94 -0.92 6.34
CA GLY A 371 20.83 0.24 6.15
C GLY A 371 22.14 -0.14 5.42
N HIS A 372 23.22 0.59 5.70
CA HIS A 372 24.51 0.47 4.99
C HIS A 372 24.38 0.62 3.48
N ASP A 373 23.64 1.64 3.07
CA ASP A 373 23.27 1.94 1.70
C ASP A 373 23.36 3.45 1.41
N PRO A 374 23.29 3.88 0.15
CA PRO A 374 23.38 5.30 -0.21
C PRO A 374 22.28 6.17 0.44
N ALA A 375 21.12 5.61 0.75
CA ALA A 375 20.09 6.38 1.43
C ALA A 375 20.50 6.73 2.88
N MET A 376 21.18 5.82 3.58
CA MET A 376 21.74 6.11 4.89
C MET A 376 22.92 7.09 4.82
N GLU A 377 23.69 7.14 3.73
CA GLU A 377 24.71 8.16 3.53
C GLU A 377 24.11 9.57 3.46
N ILE A 378 22.95 9.74 2.82
CA ILE A 378 22.19 11.01 2.85
C ILE A 378 21.86 11.41 4.30
N VAL A 379 21.35 10.46 5.08
CA VAL A 379 20.98 10.69 6.48
C VAL A 379 22.21 11.06 7.32
N HIS A 380 23.32 10.34 7.16
CA HIS A 380 24.57 10.60 7.89
C HIS A 380 25.24 11.92 7.51
N LYS A 381 25.11 12.38 6.25
CA LYS A 381 25.62 13.71 5.87
C LYS A 381 24.89 14.84 6.61
N VAL A 382 23.61 14.63 6.99
CA VAL A 382 22.80 15.60 7.72
C VAL A 382 22.85 15.37 9.24
N TRP A 383 22.88 14.12 9.67
CA TRP A 383 22.96 13.69 11.07
C TRP A 383 24.04 12.59 11.23
N PRO A 384 25.33 12.97 11.41
CA PRO A 384 26.44 12.02 11.36
C PRO A 384 26.39 10.87 12.37
N ASN A 385 25.69 11.05 13.49
CA ASN A 385 25.59 10.05 14.57
C ASN A 385 24.21 9.36 14.65
N ASP A 386 23.42 9.44 13.58
CA ASP A 386 22.08 8.86 13.59
C ASP A 386 22.08 7.39 13.13
N GLU A 387 21.78 6.48 14.04
CA GLU A 387 21.75 5.04 13.80
C GLU A 387 20.31 4.51 14.00
N PRO A 388 19.45 4.54 12.96
CA PRO A 388 18.07 4.10 13.10
C PRO A 388 17.91 2.58 13.19
N PHE A 389 18.83 1.80 12.60
CA PHE A 389 18.73 0.34 12.46
C PHE A 389 19.56 -0.41 13.51
N ILE A 390 19.24 -0.17 14.79
CA ILE A 390 19.99 -0.69 15.96
C ILE A 390 19.86 -2.20 16.19
N THR A 391 18.99 -2.89 15.45
CA THR A 391 18.72 -4.32 15.64
C THR A 391 18.90 -5.05 14.32
N ASN A 392 19.90 -5.91 14.23
CA ASN A 392 20.07 -6.83 13.10
C ASN A 392 19.29 -8.14 13.32
N ARG A 393 19.14 -8.96 12.26
CA ARG A 393 18.41 -10.22 12.30
C ARG A 393 18.96 -11.23 13.31
N HIS A 394 20.28 -11.25 13.53
CA HIS A 394 20.91 -12.20 14.45
C HIS A 394 20.54 -11.89 15.91
N ASP A 395 20.65 -10.63 16.31
CA ASP A 395 20.29 -10.18 17.66
C ASP A 395 18.79 -10.33 17.90
N LEU A 396 17.97 -10.01 16.89
CA LEU A 396 16.52 -10.20 16.97
C LEU A 396 16.15 -11.67 17.16
N LEU A 397 16.71 -12.59 16.37
CA LEU A 397 16.44 -14.02 16.49
C LEU A 397 16.89 -14.58 17.84
N LYS A 398 18.03 -14.12 18.38
CA LYS A 398 18.51 -14.47 19.72
C LYS A 398 17.53 -14.00 20.80
N ALA A 399 17.06 -12.75 20.71
CA ALA A 399 16.08 -12.19 21.65
C ALA A 399 14.73 -12.92 21.57
N VAL A 400 14.24 -13.25 20.38
CA VAL A 400 13.00 -14.02 20.18
C VAL A 400 13.13 -15.42 20.77
N LYS A 401 14.27 -16.10 20.55
CA LYS A 401 14.53 -17.42 21.13
C LYS A 401 14.52 -17.37 22.65
N THR A 402 15.13 -16.34 23.25
CA THR A 402 15.12 -16.13 24.70
C THR A 402 13.71 -15.87 25.23
N GLU A 403 12.93 -15.00 24.56
CA GLU A 403 11.54 -14.67 24.94
C GLU A 403 10.60 -15.88 24.86
N LEU A 404 10.80 -16.78 23.91
CA LEU A 404 10.00 -17.98 23.75
C LEU A 404 10.36 -19.08 24.74
N GLY A 405 11.63 -19.16 25.16
CA GLY A 405 12.12 -20.17 26.13
C GLY A 405 11.73 -21.59 25.72
N ALA A 406 11.05 -22.30 26.61
CA ALA A 406 10.60 -23.68 26.37
C ALA A 406 9.60 -23.81 25.20
N ALA A 407 8.79 -22.77 24.94
CA ALA A 407 7.84 -22.76 23.83
C ALA A 407 8.51 -22.65 22.45
N GLY A 408 9.82 -22.44 22.40
CA GLY A 408 10.61 -22.39 21.18
C GLY A 408 11.31 -23.68 20.79
N ARG A 409 11.09 -24.82 21.52
CA ARG A 409 11.81 -26.07 21.30
C ARG A 409 11.50 -26.75 19.96
N ASP A 410 10.32 -26.55 19.44
CA ASP A 410 9.83 -27.04 18.12
C ASP A 410 10.10 -26.06 16.96
N LEU A 411 10.87 -25.00 17.23
CA LEU A 411 11.17 -23.96 16.26
C LEU A 411 12.62 -24.02 15.76
N ASN A 412 12.78 -23.74 14.46
CA ASN A 412 14.07 -23.49 13.84
C ASN A 412 14.22 -22.00 13.55
N PHE A 413 15.31 -21.40 14.02
CA PHE A 413 15.64 -19.99 13.83
C PHE A 413 16.73 -19.88 12.77
N ASN A 414 16.42 -19.28 11.62
CA ASN A 414 17.32 -19.23 10.48
C ASN A 414 17.59 -17.77 10.06
N ALA A 415 18.80 -17.30 10.39
CA ALA A 415 19.28 -16.01 9.95
C ALA A 415 19.72 -16.00 8.49
N ASN A 416 19.98 -17.19 7.90
CA ASN A 416 20.62 -17.37 6.60
C ASN A 416 21.98 -16.63 6.48
N SER A 417 22.70 -16.84 5.38
CA SER A 417 23.86 -16.03 5.04
C SER A 417 23.42 -14.67 4.49
N ASP A 418 24.31 -13.69 4.50
CA ASP A 418 24.04 -12.35 3.97
C ASP A 418 23.57 -12.41 2.51
N ALA A 419 24.22 -13.22 1.68
CA ALA A 419 23.83 -13.42 0.28
C ALA A 419 22.38 -13.93 0.08
N ARG A 420 21.77 -14.51 1.11
CA ARG A 420 20.39 -14.99 1.10
C ARG A 420 19.43 -14.09 1.88
N SER A 421 19.95 -13.31 2.82
CA SER A 421 19.16 -12.49 3.72
C SER A 421 19.03 -11.06 3.24
N LEU A 422 20.14 -10.48 2.76
CA LEU A 422 20.16 -9.12 2.26
C LEU A 422 19.58 -9.07 0.84
N PHE A 423 18.76 -8.08 0.59
CA PHE A 423 18.25 -7.79 -0.73
C PHE A 423 18.08 -6.29 -0.91
N ARG A 424 18.30 -5.86 -2.14
CA ARG A 424 18.26 -4.47 -2.54
C ARG A 424 16.92 -4.13 -3.16
N TYR A 425 16.45 -2.92 -2.94
CA TYR A 425 15.42 -2.28 -3.73
C TYR A 425 15.85 -0.86 -4.10
N ASP A 426 15.34 -0.36 -5.21
CA ASP A 426 15.81 0.86 -5.84
C ASP A 426 14.73 1.94 -5.83
N MET A 427 15.15 3.20 -5.76
CA MET A 427 14.35 4.32 -6.18
C MET A 427 14.31 4.36 -7.72
N HIS A 428 13.13 4.51 -8.29
CA HIS A 428 12.94 4.60 -9.74
C HIS A 428 13.49 5.93 -10.25
N THR A 429 14.67 5.88 -10.86
CA THR A 429 15.32 6.99 -11.56
C THR A 429 15.82 6.54 -12.91
N LEU A 430 15.77 7.42 -13.90
CA LEU A 430 16.47 7.20 -15.17
C LEU A 430 17.93 7.65 -15.02
N PRO A 431 18.88 7.03 -15.72
CA PRO A 431 20.28 7.49 -15.72
C PRO A 431 20.39 8.98 -16.07
N SER A 432 19.63 9.47 -17.05
CA SER A 432 19.60 10.89 -17.43
C SER A 432 19.06 11.85 -16.36
N GLU A 433 18.35 11.34 -15.33
CA GLU A 433 17.86 12.17 -14.22
C GLU A 433 18.89 12.37 -13.12
N VAL A 434 19.95 11.59 -13.11
CA VAL A 434 21.05 11.65 -12.11
C VAL A 434 22.38 12.05 -12.73
N GLU A 435 22.48 12.10 -14.06
CA GLU A 435 23.63 12.62 -14.80
C GLU A 435 23.53 14.16 -14.93
N GLY A 436 24.63 14.85 -14.69
CA GLY A 436 24.73 16.30 -14.88
C GLY A 436 23.90 17.11 -13.88
N SER A 437 22.82 17.73 -14.32
CA SER A 437 21.93 18.56 -13.50
C SER A 437 20.74 17.75 -13.00
N ILE A 438 20.76 17.33 -11.74
CA ILE A 438 19.65 16.58 -11.12
C ILE A 438 18.46 17.51 -10.86
N GLY A 439 17.29 17.13 -11.35
CA GLY A 439 16.05 17.88 -11.16
C GLY A 439 15.62 17.95 -9.69
N THR A 440 15.00 19.06 -9.29
CA THR A 440 14.54 19.28 -7.91
C THR A 440 13.55 18.21 -7.44
N SER A 441 12.68 17.74 -8.32
CA SER A 441 11.72 16.66 -8.01
C SER A 441 12.41 15.35 -7.66
N THR A 442 13.47 14.98 -8.37
CA THR A 442 14.29 13.79 -8.09
C THR A 442 15.02 13.92 -6.75
N LEU A 443 15.59 15.10 -6.45
CA LEU A 443 16.21 15.37 -5.15
C LEU A 443 15.20 15.25 -4.00
N PHE A 444 14.00 15.83 -4.14
CA PHE A 444 12.96 15.72 -3.12
C PHE A 444 12.46 14.28 -2.93
N ALA A 445 12.31 13.52 -4.01
CA ALA A 445 11.91 12.12 -3.93
C ALA A 445 12.98 11.28 -3.22
N ALA A 446 14.26 11.48 -3.55
CA ALA A 446 15.38 10.78 -2.91
C ALA A 446 15.52 11.13 -1.43
N TRP A 447 15.47 12.43 -1.10
CA TRP A 447 15.45 12.88 0.29
C TRP A 447 14.27 12.28 1.07
N ASN A 448 13.05 12.37 0.52
CA ASN A 448 11.85 11.80 1.15
C ASN A 448 12.01 10.29 1.41
N ALA A 449 12.54 9.55 0.44
CA ALA A 449 12.75 8.12 0.60
C ALA A 449 13.76 7.81 1.72
N ALA A 450 14.89 8.51 1.76
CA ALA A 450 15.91 8.33 2.79
C ALA A 450 15.40 8.61 4.21
N ILE A 451 14.74 9.76 4.43
CA ILE A 451 14.21 10.13 5.76
C ILE A 451 13.01 9.24 6.17
N TYR A 452 12.21 8.78 5.19
CA TYR A 452 11.09 7.88 5.45
C TYR A 452 11.59 6.52 5.97
N VAL A 453 12.54 5.89 5.27
CA VAL A 453 13.10 4.59 5.66
C VAL A 453 13.87 4.70 6.98
N ALA A 454 14.64 5.77 7.19
CA ALA A 454 15.33 6.05 8.45
C ALA A 454 14.40 6.48 9.60
N GLN A 455 13.10 6.68 9.31
CA GLN A 455 12.07 7.08 10.29
C GLN A 455 12.48 8.32 11.10
N VAL A 456 12.92 9.37 10.38
CA VAL A 456 13.32 10.65 10.99
C VAL A 456 12.06 11.42 11.40
N GLU A 457 12.02 11.84 12.67
CA GLU A 457 10.90 12.58 13.24
C GLU A 457 10.77 13.99 12.66
N ASP A 458 9.54 14.50 12.51
CA ASP A 458 9.25 15.79 11.87
C ASP A 458 9.91 16.98 12.58
N GLU A 459 10.03 16.93 13.92
CA GLU A 459 10.71 17.98 14.69
C GLU A 459 12.20 18.10 14.31
N ARG A 460 12.84 17.01 13.91
CA ARG A 460 14.23 17.01 13.44
C ARG A 460 14.37 17.51 12.01
N LEU A 461 13.30 17.44 11.20
CA LEU A 461 13.31 17.88 9.81
C LEU A 461 13.21 19.40 9.67
N ALA A 462 12.38 20.07 10.48
CA ALA A 462 12.10 21.49 10.33
C ALA A 462 13.38 22.38 10.26
N PRO A 463 14.36 22.25 11.18
CA PRO A 463 15.58 23.04 11.12
C PRO A 463 16.48 22.68 9.92
N VAL A 464 16.45 21.44 9.43
CA VAL A 464 17.24 21.00 8.27
C VAL A 464 16.65 21.58 6.99
N VAL A 465 15.33 21.52 6.84
CA VAL A 465 14.63 22.10 5.69
C VAL A 465 14.85 23.61 5.60
N ALA A 466 14.86 24.29 6.76
CA ALA A 466 15.11 25.74 6.80
C ALA A 466 16.53 26.13 6.35
N ARG A 467 17.55 25.26 6.55
CA ARG A 467 18.95 25.50 6.09
C ARG A 467 19.13 25.17 4.61
N GLY A 468 18.42 24.21 4.07
CA GLY A 468 18.50 23.80 2.66
C GLY A 468 19.69 22.90 2.29
N ASP A 469 20.63 22.63 3.20
CA ASP A 469 21.86 21.85 2.99
C ASP A 469 21.62 20.37 2.64
N TYR A 470 20.47 19.84 3.01
CA TYR A 470 20.05 18.47 2.70
C TYR A 470 19.94 18.20 1.19
N LEU A 471 19.62 19.21 0.37
CA LEU A 471 19.54 19.05 -1.08
C LEU A 471 20.92 18.81 -1.70
N ASP A 472 21.95 19.48 -1.19
CA ASP A 472 23.32 19.30 -1.65
C ASP A 472 23.88 17.94 -1.20
N ALA A 473 23.60 17.53 0.04
CA ALA A 473 23.93 16.19 0.52
C ALA A 473 23.27 15.10 -0.34
N THR A 474 21.99 15.27 -0.68
CA THR A 474 21.25 14.33 -1.53
C THR A 474 21.82 14.29 -2.95
N ARG A 475 22.12 15.47 -3.55
CA ARG A 475 22.72 15.58 -4.88
C ARG A 475 24.05 14.87 -4.95
N GLN A 476 24.91 15.08 -3.98
CA GLN A 476 26.23 14.46 -3.92
C GLN A 476 26.12 12.94 -3.92
N VAL A 477 25.28 12.36 -3.05
CA VAL A 477 25.10 10.90 -2.97
C VAL A 477 24.54 10.32 -4.28
N LEU A 478 23.54 10.98 -4.88
CA LEU A 478 22.98 10.52 -6.17
C LEU A 478 24.02 10.53 -7.29
N GLN A 479 24.92 11.53 -7.32
CA GLN A 479 26.00 11.61 -8.31
C GLN A 479 27.10 10.58 -8.05
N GLU A 480 27.48 10.36 -6.80
CA GLU A 480 28.52 9.39 -6.40
C GLU A 480 28.09 7.95 -6.75
N HIS A 481 26.81 7.64 -6.57
CA HIS A 481 26.30 6.29 -6.76
C HIS A 481 25.55 6.07 -8.10
N GLY A 482 25.22 7.12 -8.84
CA GLY A 482 24.42 7.01 -10.07
C GLY A 482 22.95 6.62 -9.82
N GLY A 483 22.43 6.86 -8.61
CA GLY A 483 21.05 6.51 -8.20
C GLY A 483 20.91 6.36 -6.69
N LEU A 484 19.73 5.94 -6.25
CA LEU A 484 19.45 5.66 -4.84
C LEU A 484 18.87 4.27 -4.67
N TRP A 485 19.40 3.54 -3.69
CA TRP A 485 18.87 2.25 -3.28
C TRP A 485 18.98 2.05 -1.79
N PHE A 486 18.33 0.98 -1.33
CA PHE A 486 18.22 0.59 0.06
C PHE A 486 18.50 -0.89 0.21
N TYR A 487 18.91 -1.32 1.40
CA TYR A 487 19.01 -2.71 1.76
C TYR A 487 18.03 -3.06 2.88
N ASP A 488 17.23 -4.10 2.63
CA ASP A 488 16.50 -4.82 3.66
C ASP A 488 17.19 -6.14 3.98
N GLU A 489 16.95 -6.65 5.19
CA GLU A 489 17.34 -8.01 5.57
C GLU A 489 16.13 -8.85 5.95
N SER A 490 16.22 -10.14 5.65
CA SER A 490 15.19 -11.12 5.98
C SER A 490 15.71 -12.26 6.85
N PHE A 491 14.83 -12.82 7.68
CA PHE A 491 15.06 -14.01 8.47
C PHE A 491 13.83 -14.90 8.46
N VAL A 492 14.01 -16.18 8.78
CA VAL A 492 12.92 -17.16 8.81
C VAL A 492 12.90 -17.90 10.13
N ILE A 493 11.70 -18.00 10.73
CA ILE A 493 11.42 -18.89 11.85
C ILE A 493 10.41 -19.93 11.38
N SER A 494 10.72 -21.21 11.50
CA SER A 494 9.82 -22.27 11.07
C SER A 494 9.50 -23.24 12.19
N ARG A 495 8.25 -23.67 12.28
CA ARG A 495 7.82 -24.72 13.20
C ARG A 495 8.06 -26.09 12.56
N ARG A 496 8.57 -27.04 13.34
CA ARG A 496 8.73 -28.42 12.89
C ARG A 496 7.37 -29.02 12.52
N ARG A 497 7.40 -29.98 11.59
CA ARG A 497 6.26 -30.88 11.35
C ARG A 497 6.39 -32.01 12.35
N ASP A 498 5.33 -32.31 13.04
CA ASP A 498 5.25 -33.53 13.86
C ASP A 498 5.19 -34.73 12.96
#